data_e585c07b4706fc3d27a6e214c67eca04
#
_entry.id   e585c07b4706fc3d27a6e214c67eca04
#
_cell.length_a   1.000
_cell.length_b   1.000
_cell.length_c   1.000
_cell.angle_alpha   90.00
_cell.angle_beta   90.00
_cell.angle_gamma   90.00
#
_symmetry.space_group_name_H-M   'P 1'
#
loop_
_entity.id
_entity.type
_entity.pdbx_description
1 polymer ?
#
loop_
_entity_poly.entity_id
_entity_poly.type
_entity_poly.pdbx_seq_one_letter_code
_entity_poly.pdbx_strand_id
1 'polypeptide(L)'
;EAETAKAIENTQRDLNIAFFNELLILSDKMKLNFNEIIRLASTKWNFLKFKPGLVGGHCLPVDPYYLAYIAKKRNFKMEVALAGRSMNNLMKNYVLKKFNLFKKEKLFRKNRSILLVGLSYKYGVSDLRNSLNLEIYNEIKKSFPKTKFYDPFVSKNIRLNVNFSKSYNLVIFLSEGRIFKKLFNKIKNKKEINILDPFRYYESV
;
A
#
# COMPACT_ATOMS: atom_id res chain seq x y z
N GLU A 1 16.91 25.38 11.14
CA GLU A 1 16.55 25.38 9.70
C GLU A 1 16.70 23.98 9.11
N ALA A 2 17.83 23.28 9.33
CA ALA A 2 18.06 21.94 8.73
C ALA A 2 17.01 20.90 9.15
N GLU A 3 16.65 20.83 10.43
CA GLU A 3 15.60 19.93 10.93
C GLU A 3 14.24 20.26 10.32
N THR A 4 13.93 21.55 10.23
CA THR A 4 12.68 22.04 9.61
C THR A 4 12.64 21.67 8.12
N ALA A 5 13.76 21.86 7.40
CA ALA A 5 13.86 21.47 5.99
C ALA A 5 13.60 19.98 5.79
N LYS A 6 14.12 19.13 6.68
CA LYS A 6 13.85 17.68 6.64
C LYS A 6 12.39 17.33 6.89
N ALA A 7 11.77 17.99 7.87
CA ALA A 7 10.35 17.77 8.16
C ALA A 7 9.46 18.27 7.00
N ILE A 8 9.82 19.36 6.33
CA ILE A 8 9.14 19.86 5.13
C ILE A 8 9.24 18.84 3.98
N GLU A 9 10.44 18.31 3.70
CA GLU A 9 10.63 17.30 2.64
C GLU A 9 9.75 16.06 2.85
N ASN A 10 9.73 15.53 4.09
CA ASN A 10 8.90 14.39 4.44
C ASN A 10 7.41 14.72 4.34
N THR A 11 6.99 15.92 4.79
CA THR A 11 5.59 16.37 4.70
C THR A 11 5.15 16.52 3.24
N GLN A 12 5.99 17.08 2.38
CA GLN A 12 5.70 17.20 0.94
C GLN A 12 5.54 15.82 0.30
N ARG A 13 6.41 14.87 0.64
CA ARG A 13 6.31 13.49 0.13
C ARG A 13 5.02 12.82 0.59
N ASP A 14 4.66 12.98 1.86
CA ASP A 14 3.42 12.45 2.44
C ASP A 14 2.19 13.01 1.74
N LEU A 15 2.15 14.31 1.48
CA LEU A 15 1.07 14.98 0.74
C LEU A 15 0.94 14.48 -0.69
N ASN A 16 2.05 14.32 -1.39
CA ASN A 16 2.02 13.81 -2.76
C ASN A 16 1.49 12.38 -2.82
N ILE A 17 1.87 11.51 -1.86
CA ILE A 17 1.31 10.16 -1.78
C ILE A 17 -0.18 10.23 -1.46
N ALA A 18 -0.60 11.11 -0.55
CA ALA A 18 -2.01 11.28 -0.19
C ALA A 18 -2.86 11.69 -1.39
N PHE A 19 -2.38 12.62 -2.21
CA PHE A 19 -3.06 13.02 -3.44
C PHE A 19 -3.23 11.85 -4.41
N PHE A 20 -2.18 11.04 -4.63
CA PHE A 20 -2.28 9.86 -5.48
C PHE A 20 -3.19 8.76 -4.88
N ASN A 21 -3.24 8.63 -3.57
CA ASN A 21 -4.19 7.76 -2.87
C ASN A 21 -5.65 8.21 -3.12
N GLU A 22 -5.91 9.50 -3.03
CA GLU A 22 -7.22 10.09 -3.30
C GLU A 22 -7.64 9.89 -4.76
N LEU A 23 -6.74 10.14 -5.72
CA LEU A 23 -6.97 9.88 -7.15
C LEU A 23 -7.27 8.40 -7.44
N LEU A 24 -6.58 7.47 -6.78
CA LEU A 24 -6.86 6.04 -6.90
C LEU A 24 -8.29 5.71 -6.45
N ILE A 25 -8.71 6.23 -5.29
CA ILE A 25 -10.07 6.02 -4.77
C ILE A 25 -11.11 6.64 -5.71
N LEU A 26 -10.86 7.85 -6.21
CA LEU A 26 -11.74 8.52 -7.15
C LEU A 26 -11.88 7.71 -8.44
N SER A 27 -10.76 7.25 -9.01
CA SER A 27 -10.76 6.42 -10.22
C SER A 27 -11.59 5.15 -10.06
N ASP A 28 -11.49 4.49 -8.88
CA ASP A 28 -12.31 3.33 -8.58
C ASP A 28 -13.80 3.65 -8.54
N LYS A 29 -14.18 4.77 -7.92
CA LYS A 29 -15.58 5.21 -7.86
C LYS A 29 -16.14 5.55 -9.25
N MET A 30 -15.31 6.13 -10.10
CA MET A 30 -15.66 6.49 -11.48
C MET A 30 -15.54 5.30 -12.45
N LYS A 31 -15.04 4.15 -12.00
CA LYS A 31 -14.73 2.96 -12.83
C LYS A 31 -13.76 3.27 -13.98
N LEU A 32 -12.80 4.15 -13.72
CA LEU A 32 -11.74 4.54 -14.66
C LEU A 32 -10.46 3.74 -14.40
N ASN A 33 -9.62 3.60 -15.43
CA ASN A 33 -8.31 2.99 -15.28
C ASN A 33 -7.30 4.01 -14.71
N PHE A 34 -6.97 3.86 -13.43
CA PHE A 34 -6.02 4.73 -12.74
C PHE A 34 -4.64 4.80 -13.45
N ASN A 35 -4.10 3.63 -13.85
CA ASN A 35 -2.78 3.58 -14.49
C ASN A 35 -2.77 4.34 -15.82
N GLU A 36 -3.85 4.26 -16.59
CA GLU A 36 -3.99 5.01 -17.85
C GLU A 36 -4.11 6.51 -17.61
N ILE A 37 -4.88 6.93 -16.60
CA ILE A 37 -4.96 8.34 -16.19
C ILE A 37 -3.57 8.89 -15.88
N ILE A 38 -2.80 8.16 -15.06
CA ILE A 38 -1.45 8.58 -14.68
C ILE A 38 -0.50 8.57 -15.89
N ARG A 39 -0.64 7.60 -16.79
CA ARG A 39 0.14 7.56 -18.04
C ARG A 39 -0.13 8.79 -18.90
N LEU A 40 -1.38 9.15 -19.09
CA LEU A 40 -1.79 10.33 -19.87
C LEU A 40 -1.32 11.63 -19.19
N ALA A 41 -1.56 11.80 -17.90
CA ALA A 41 -1.09 12.96 -17.14
C ALA A 41 0.44 13.11 -17.23
N SER A 42 1.16 11.98 -17.24
CA SER A 42 2.61 11.92 -17.32
C SER A 42 3.20 12.35 -18.66
N THR A 43 2.39 12.62 -19.67
CA THR A 43 2.85 13.23 -20.94
C THR A 43 3.22 14.70 -20.78
N LYS A 44 2.76 15.34 -19.71
CA LYS A 44 3.14 16.72 -19.38
C LYS A 44 4.47 16.75 -18.65
N TRP A 45 5.38 17.60 -19.09
CA TRP A 45 6.75 17.70 -18.55
C TRP A 45 6.81 18.09 -17.07
N ASN A 46 5.83 18.84 -16.57
CA ASN A 46 5.77 19.33 -15.19
C ASN A 46 4.94 18.42 -14.26
N PHE A 47 4.45 17.28 -14.74
CA PHE A 47 3.70 16.35 -13.90
C PHE A 47 4.63 15.57 -12.98
N LEU A 48 4.49 15.77 -11.67
CA LEU A 48 5.25 15.05 -10.65
C LEU A 48 4.63 13.67 -10.41
N LYS A 49 5.38 12.61 -10.74
CA LYS A 49 4.92 11.22 -10.62
C LYS A 49 5.15 10.70 -9.21
N PHE A 50 4.07 10.43 -8.53
CA PHE A 50 4.05 9.64 -7.31
C PHE A 50 3.21 8.38 -7.51
N LYS A 51 3.18 7.51 -6.51
CA LYS A 51 2.38 6.30 -6.52
C LYS A 51 1.52 6.23 -5.28
N PRO A 52 0.28 5.70 -5.39
CA PRO A 52 -0.53 5.43 -4.22
C PRO A 52 0.12 4.32 -3.40
N GLY A 53 -0.18 4.27 -2.10
CA GLY A 53 0.33 3.23 -1.22
C GLY A 53 0.09 3.50 0.25
N LEU A 54 0.49 2.54 1.06
CA LEU A 54 0.46 2.65 2.51
C LEU A 54 1.67 3.45 2.98
N VAL A 55 1.43 4.47 3.80
CA VAL A 55 2.47 5.30 4.40
C VAL A 55 2.70 4.87 5.84
N GLY A 56 3.82 4.21 6.08
CA GLY A 56 4.25 3.74 7.39
C GLY A 56 5.66 4.23 7.75
N GLY A 57 6.23 3.61 8.79
CA GLY A 57 7.54 3.98 9.33
C GLY A 57 7.46 5.10 10.35
N HIS A 58 8.61 5.75 10.63
CA HIS A 58 8.74 6.68 11.75
C HIS A 58 8.97 8.15 11.35
N CYS A 59 9.14 8.44 10.06
CA CYS A 59 9.33 9.82 9.60
C CYS A 59 8.09 10.35 8.87
N LEU A 60 7.73 9.76 7.73
CA LEU A 60 6.63 10.26 6.90
C LEU A 60 5.29 10.42 7.64
N PRO A 61 4.84 9.45 8.46
CA PRO A 61 3.57 9.61 9.18
C PRO A 61 3.67 10.54 10.40
N VAL A 62 4.87 10.95 10.82
CA VAL A 62 5.09 11.72 12.08
C VAL A 62 5.41 13.18 11.80
N ASP A 63 6.32 13.47 10.87
CA ASP A 63 6.81 14.83 10.63
C ASP A 63 5.71 15.85 10.29
N PRO A 64 4.64 15.52 9.53
CA PRO A 64 3.54 16.43 9.31
C PRO A 64 2.82 16.85 10.60
N TYR A 65 2.69 15.94 11.57
CA TYR A 65 2.12 16.27 12.88
C TYR A 65 3.07 17.13 13.71
N TYR A 66 4.37 16.89 13.59
CA TYR A 66 5.39 17.69 14.26
C TYR A 66 5.35 19.14 13.78
N LEU A 67 5.31 19.36 12.46
CA LEU A 67 5.15 20.70 11.88
C LEU A 67 3.82 21.34 12.28
N ALA A 68 2.72 20.57 12.25
CA ALA A 68 1.41 21.07 12.65
C ALA A 68 1.37 21.47 14.14
N TYR A 69 2.07 20.74 15.00
CA TYR A 69 2.19 21.06 16.42
C TYR A 69 2.94 22.40 16.63
N ILE A 70 4.07 22.61 15.94
CA ILE A 70 4.83 23.85 16.01
C ILE A 70 4.00 25.03 15.49
N ALA A 71 3.31 24.85 14.37
CA ALA A 71 2.43 25.86 13.78
C ALA A 71 1.30 26.26 14.74
N LYS A 72 0.67 25.27 15.41
CA LYS A 72 -0.38 25.51 16.41
C LYS A 72 0.11 26.39 17.56
N LYS A 73 1.36 26.24 18.02
CA LYS A 73 1.96 27.11 19.03
C LYS A 73 2.14 28.54 18.55
N ARG A 74 2.04 28.80 17.26
CA ARG A 74 2.09 30.12 16.63
C ARG A 74 0.72 30.57 16.12
N ASN A 75 -0.37 29.97 16.64
CA ASN A 75 -1.75 30.27 16.25
C ASN A 75 -2.03 30.03 14.75
N PHE A 76 -1.31 29.10 14.12
CA PHE A 76 -1.49 28.72 12.72
C PHE A 76 -1.86 27.26 12.60
N LYS A 77 -2.86 26.94 11.76
CA LYS A 77 -3.30 25.58 11.47
C LYS A 77 -2.79 25.11 10.10
N MET A 78 -2.01 24.04 10.08
CA MET A 78 -1.53 23.42 8.84
C MET A 78 -2.59 22.48 8.26
N GLU A 79 -3.63 23.02 7.65
CA GLU A 79 -4.78 22.24 7.16
C GLU A 79 -4.40 21.24 6.07
N VAL A 80 -3.61 21.68 5.08
CA VAL A 80 -3.22 20.85 3.93
C VAL A 80 -2.40 19.62 4.39
N ALA A 81 -1.41 19.84 5.29
CA ALA A 81 -0.60 18.75 5.82
C ALA A 81 -1.45 17.72 6.59
N LEU A 82 -2.38 18.20 7.42
CA LEU A 82 -3.26 17.35 8.22
C LEU A 82 -4.29 16.62 7.34
N ALA A 83 -4.82 17.26 6.29
CA ALA A 83 -5.70 16.60 5.32
C ALA A 83 -4.98 15.45 4.61
N GLY A 84 -3.73 15.66 4.16
CA GLY A 84 -2.91 14.60 3.57
C GLY A 84 -2.70 13.42 4.53
N ARG A 85 -2.38 13.71 5.81
CA ARG A 85 -2.27 12.65 6.82
C ARG A 85 -3.56 11.88 7.04
N SER A 86 -4.68 12.59 7.08
CA SER A 86 -6.01 11.95 7.19
C SER A 86 -6.25 11.00 6.03
N MET A 87 -5.94 11.43 4.80
CA MET A 87 -6.07 10.60 3.59
C MET A 87 -5.19 9.35 3.66
N ASN A 88 -3.91 9.50 4.01
CA ASN A 88 -2.99 8.36 4.11
C ASN A 88 -3.40 7.37 5.22
N ASN A 89 -3.97 7.84 6.33
CA ASN A 89 -4.50 6.99 7.39
C ASN A 89 -5.73 6.17 6.95
N LEU A 90 -6.52 6.66 6.01
CA LEU A 90 -7.69 5.94 5.47
C LEU A 90 -7.29 4.74 4.60
N MET A 91 -6.06 4.69 4.07
CA MET A 91 -5.66 3.69 3.08
C MET A 91 -5.63 2.26 3.62
N LYS A 92 -5.39 2.05 4.91
CA LYS A 92 -5.58 0.74 5.54
C LYS A 92 -7.02 0.24 5.37
N ASN A 93 -7.99 1.10 5.68
CA ASN A 93 -9.41 0.77 5.56
C ASN A 93 -9.82 0.56 4.09
N TYR A 94 -9.24 1.33 3.17
CA TYR A 94 -9.44 1.13 1.73
C TYR A 94 -9.02 -0.29 1.30
N VAL A 95 -7.84 -0.76 1.70
CA VAL A 95 -7.35 -2.11 1.39
C VAL A 95 -8.26 -3.18 1.99
N LEU A 96 -8.64 -3.03 3.26
CA LEU A 96 -9.54 -3.96 3.93
C LEU A 96 -10.93 -3.99 3.28
N LYS A 97 -11.45 -2.84 2.82
CA LYS A 97 -12.69 -2.76 2.05
C LYS A 97 -12.58 -3.52 0.72
N LYS A 98 -11.49 -3.31 -0.04
CA LYS A 98 -11.22 -4.06 -1.28
C LYS A 98 -11.17 -5.57 -1.03
N PHE A 99 -10.49 -6.01 0.02
CA PHE A 99 -10.46 -7.42 0.42
C PHE A 99 -11.86 -7.96 0.78
N ASN A 100 -12.67 -7.20 1.51
CA ASN A 100 -14.02 -7.61 1.88
C ASN A 100 -14.96 -7.70 0.66
N LEU A 101 -14.85 -6.80 -0.30
CA LEU A 101 -15.58 -6.88 -1.57
C LEU A 101 -15.18 -8.13 -2.35
N PHE A 102 -13.87 -8.35 -2.54
CA PHE A 102 -13.35 -9.56 -3.18
C PHE A 102 -13.86 -10.84 -2.50
N LYS A 103 -13.81 -10.89 -1.16
CA LYS A 103 -14.28 -12.02 -0.37
C LYS A 103 -15.77 -12.32 -0.62
N LYS A 104 -16.60 -11.29 -0.71
CA LYS A 104 -18.03 -11.40 -0.98
C LYS A 104 -18.29 -11.90 -2.42
N GLU A 105 -17.67 -11.28 -3.41
CA GLU A 105 -17.85 -11.61 -4.83
C GLU A 105 -17.39 -13.03 -5.18
N LYS A 106 -16.27 -13.47 -4.60
CA LYS A 106 -15.71 -14.81 -4.87
C LYS A 106 -16.19 -15.88 -3.89
N LEU A 107 -17.13 -15.58 -2.99
CA LEU A 107 -17.59 -16.49 -1.93
C LEU A 107 -16.42 -17.14 -1.18
N PHE A 108 -15.44 -16.34 -0.82
CA PHE A 108 -14.15 -16.79 -0.31
C PHE A 108 -14.27 -17.33 1.12
N ARG A 109 -14.07 -18.64 1.29
CA ARG A 109 -14.29 -19.35 2.56
C ARG A 109 -13.11 -19.19 3.54
N LYS A 110 -13.38 -19.27 4.85
CA LYS A 110 -12.37 -19.12 5.93
C LYS A 110 -11.23 -20.16 5.89
N ASN A 111 -11.44 -21.32 5.32
CA ASN A 111 -10.41 -22.37 5.20
C ASN A 111 -9.38 -22.12 4.08
N ARG A 112 -9.56 -21.09 3.28
CA ARG A 112 -8.66 -20.72 2.18
C ARG A 112 -7.36 -20.11 2.69
N SER A 113 -6.29 -20.37 1.96
CA SER A 113 -4.95 -19.85 2.26
C SER A 113 -4.69 -18.53 1.55
N ILE A 114 -4.22 -17.55 2.29
CA ILE A 114 -3.91 -16.20 1.79
C ILE A 114 -2.42 -15.93 1.94
N LEU A 115 -1.81 -15.29 0.96
CA LEU A 115 -0.47 -14.75 1.06
C LEU A 115 -0.50 -13.23 0.91
N LEU A 116 0.03 -12.50 1.89
CA LEU A 116 0.31 -11.07 1.76
C LEU A 116 1.75 -10.88 1.31
N VAL A 117 1.94 -10.01 0.33
CA VAL A 117 3.25 -9.71 -0.26
C VAL A 117 3.65 -8.29 0.09
N GLY A 118 4.80 -8.17 0.79
CA GLY A 118 5.29 -6.93 1.37
C GLY A 118 4.70 -6.68 2.75
N LEU A 119 5.50 -6.92 3.80
CA LEU A 119 5.07 -6.74 5.20
C LEU A 119 5.69 -5.50 5.84
N SER A 120 6.93 -5.15 5.43
CA SER A 120 7.61 -3.94 5.87
C SER A 120 6.93 -2.69 5.32
N TYR A 121 7.11 -1.57 6.01
CA TYR A 121 6.53 -0.29 5.55
C TYR A 121 7.18 0.22 4.25
N LYS A 122 8.33 -0.30 3.87
CA LYS A 122 9.07 0.08 2.66
C LYS A 122 9.78 -1.14 2.09
N TYR A 123 9.74 -1.28 0.76
CA TYR A 123 10.49 -2.31 0.05
C TYR A 123 12.00 -2.22 0.34
N GLY A 124 12.63 -3.36 0.57
CA GLY A 124 14.07 -3.45 0.78
C GLY A 124 14.54 -3.28 2.23
N VAL A 125 13.63 -3.14 3.18
CA VAL A 125 13.97 -3.03 4.61
C VAL A 125 13.29 -4.10 5.44
N SER A 126 13.89 -4.45 6.59
CA SER A 126 13.33 -5.41 7.56
C SER A 126 12.47 -4.74 8.64
N ASP A 127 12.36 -3.40 8.63
CA ASP A 127 11.70 -2.64 9.68
C ASP A 127 10.17 -2.73 9.57
N LEU A 128 9.54 -3.14 10.65
CA LEU A 128 8.09 -3.31 10.78
C LEU A 128 7.42 -2.23 11.63
N ARG A 129 8.20 -1.25 12.15
CA ARG A 129 7.64 -0.20 13.01
C ARG A 129 6.64 0.64 12.24
N ASN A 130 5.45 0.83 12.82
CA ASN A 130 4.33 1.54 12.21
C ASN A 130 4.00 1.06 10.78
N SER A 131 4.19 -0.25 10.50
CA SER A 131 3.83 -0.81 9.21
C SER A 131 2.33 -1.08 9.13
N LEU A 132 1.63 -0.31 8.29
CA LEU A 132 0.22 -0.56 7.97
C LEU A 132 0.04 -1.91 7.26
N ASN A 133 1.06 -2.40 6.55
CA ASN A 133 1.05 -3.71 5.91
C ASN A 133 0.94 -4.82 6.98
N LEU A 134 1.71 -4.69 8.06
CA LEU A 134 1.66 -5.61 9.21
C LEU A 134 0.29 -5.56 9.90
N GLU A 135 -0.28 -4.37 10.06
CA GLU A 135 -1.62 -4.23 10.64
C GLU A 135 -2.68 -4.92 9.79
N ILE A 136 -2.64 -4.73 8.45
CA ILE A 136 -3.54 -5.41 7.50
C ILE A 136 -3.36 -6.93 7.58
N TYR A 137 -2.09 -7.40 7.63
CA TYR A 137 -1.80 -8.83 7.80
C TYR A 137 -2.45 -9.39 9.07
N ASN A 138 -2.26 -8.72 10.20
CA ASN A 138 -2.81 -9.16 11.48
C ASN A 138 -4.35 -9.18 11.46
N GLU A 139 -4.98 -8.18 10.83
CA GLU A 139 -6.43 -8.09 10.72
C GLU A 139 -7.01 -9.22 9.86
N ILE A 140 -6.41 -9.48 8.70
CA ILE A 140 -6.84 -10.58 7.82
C ILE A 140 -6.61 -11.94 8.49
N LYS A 141 -5.48 -12.11 9.19
CA LYS A 141 -5.13 -13.36 9.87
C LYS A 141 -6.11 -13.75 10.98
N LYS A 142 -6.72 -12.77 11.69
CA LYS A 142 -7.77 -13.03 12.68
C LYS A 142 -8.95 -13.80 12.07
N SER A 143 -9.37 -13.43 10.86
CA SER A 143 -10.49 -14.07 10.16
C SER A 143 -10.09 -15.26 9.30
N PHE A 144 -8.83 -15.32 8.87
CA PHE A 144 -8.25 -16.36 8.01
C PHE A 144 -6.92 -16.87 8.60
N PRO A 145 -6.97 -17.83 9.55
CA PRO A 145 -5.78 -18.28 10.28
C PRO A 145 -4.65 -18.85 9.40
N LYS A 146 -4.98 -19.37 8.20
CA LYS A 146 -4.01 -19.87 7.21
C LYS A 146 -3.30 -18.76 6.42
N THR A 147 -3.48 -17.49 6.82
CA THR A 147 -2.78 -16.35 6.20
C THR A 147 -1.30 -16.39 6.54
N LYS A 148 -0.46 -16.25 5.50
CA LYS A 148 1.00 -16.10 5.60
C LYS A 148 1.44 -14.81 4.91
N PHE A 149 2.69 -14.42 5.09
CA PHE A 149 3.27 -13.29 4.37
C PHE A 149 4.53 -13.70 3.61
N TYR A 150 4.84 -12.95 2.57
CA TYR A 150 6.09 -13.03 1.83
C TYR A 150 6.75 -11.66 1.79
N ASP A 151 7.83 -11.53 2.55
CA ASP A 151 8.74 -10.40 2.50
C ASP A 151 10.15 -10.93 2.79
N PRO A 152 11.02 -11.06 1.77
CA PRO A 152 12.34 -11.67 1.93
C PRO A 152 13.30 -10.82 2.75
N PHE A 153 12.99 -9.55 2.99
CA PHE A 153 13.78 -8.65 3.83
C PHE A 153 13.44 -8.80 5.30
N VAL A 154 12.20 -9.20 5.60
CA VAL A 154 11.71 -9.44 6.98
C VAL A 154 11.98 -10.86 7.43
N SER A 155 11.75 -11.83 6.55
CA SER A 155 11.95 -13.25 6.87
C SER A 155 12.35 -14.05 5.64
N LYS A 156 13.41 -14.85 5.79
CA LYS A 156 13.88 -15.79 4.75
C LYS A 156 13.06 -17.10 4.70
N ASN A 157 12.07 -17.27 5.59
CA ASN A 157 11.44 -18.58 5.85
C ASN A 157 10.41 -19.02 4.79
N ILE A 158 10.01 -18.16 3.87
CA ILE A 158 9.13 -18.57 2.77
C ILE A 158 9.95 -18.62 1.49
N ARG A 159 10.41 -19.82 1.13
CA ARG A 159 10.95 -20.09 -0.20
C ARG A 159 9.77 -20.19 -1.17
N LEU A 160 9.82 -19.46 -2.28
CA LEU A 160 8.85 -19.57 -3.37
C LEU A 160 9.12 -20.87 -4.14
N ASN A 161 8.61 -22.01 -3.63
CA ASN A 161 8.78 -23.31 -4.24
C ASN A 161 7.85 -23.51 -5.47
N VAL A 162 8.16 -24.53 -6.28
CA VAL A 162 7.45 -24.92 -7.51
C VAL A 162 5.93 -25.15 -7.29
N ASN A 163 5.50 -25.53 -6.09
CA ASN A 163 4.10 -25.80 -5.72
C ASN A 163 3.35 -24.60 -5.12
N PHE A 164 3.80 -23.37 -5.39
CA PHE A 164 3.20 -22.15 -4.86
C PHE A 164 1.69 -22.04 -5.15
N SER A 165 1.25 -22.43 -6.36
CA SER A 165 -0.16 -22.42 -6.76
C SER A 165 -1.07 -23.33 -5.94
N LYS A 166 -0.53 -24.48 -5.46
CA LYS A 166 -1.27 -25.40 -4.58
C LYS A 166 -1.35 -24.91 -3.13
N SER A 167 -0.54 -23.92 -2.76
CA SER A 167 -0.41 -23.45 -1.38
C SER A 167 -1.31 -22.26 -1.05
N TYR A 168 -1.66 -21.43 -2.03
CA TYR A 168 -2.40 -20.19 -1.81
C TYR A 168 -3.54 -19.99 -2.80
N ASN A 169 -4.70 -19.59 -2.28
CA ASN A 169 -5.90 -19.31 -3.07
C ASN A 169 -6.03 -17.81 -3.43
N LEU A 170 -5.38 -16.94 -2.64
CA LEU A 170 -5.35 -15.50 -2.83
C LEU A 170 -3.96 -14.97 -2.50
N VAL A 171 -3.45 -14.10 -3.36
CA VAL A 171 -2.23 -13.33 -3.13
C VAL A 171 -2.58 -11.84 -3.14
N ILE A 172 -2.23 -11.12 -2.06
CA ILE A 172 -2.49 -9.69 -1.90
C ILE A 172 -1.16 -8.95 -1.95
N PHE A 173 -1.00 -8.02 -2.89
CA PHE A 173 0.20 -7.20 -3.03
C PHE A 173 0.02 -5.88 -2.28
N LEU A 174 0.77 -5.67 -1.19
CA LEU A 174 0.72 -4.45 -0.37
C LEU A 174 1.88 -3.50 -0.63
N SER A 175 2.93 -3.97 -1.30
CA SER A 175 4.12 -3.18 -1.61
C SER A 175 4.57 -3.41 -3.04
N GLU A 176 5.16 -2.36 -3.63
CA GLU A 176 5.84 -2.45 -4.91
C GLU A 176 7.29 -2.85 -4.71
N GLY A 177 7.85 -3.68 -5.63
CA GLY A 177 9.25 -4.04 -5.62
C GLY A 177 9.62 -5.06 -6.68
N ARG A 178 10.89 -5.07 -7.08
CA ARG A 178 11.39 -5.93 -8.16
C ARG A 178 11.15 -7.43 -7.88
N ILE A 179 11.37 -7.87 -6.64
CA ILE A 179 11.16 -9.27 -6.25
C ILE A 179 9.67 -9.60 -6.28
N PHE A 180 8.82 -8.70 -5.82
CA PHE A 180 7.37 -8.87 -5.82
C PHE A 180 6.80 -8.89 -7.25
N LYS A 181 7.34 -8.07 -8.15
CA LYS A 181 7.00 -8.10 -9.58
C LYS A 181 7.35 -9.45 -10.23
N LYS A 182 8.49 -10.04 -9.86
CA LYS A 182 8.85 -11.40 -10.32
C LYS A 182 7.84 -12.43 -9.86
N LEU A 183 7.36 -12.33 -8.61
CA LEU A 183 6.31 -13.19 -8.09
C LEU A 183 5.00 -13.00 -8.85
N PHE A 184 4.55 -11.74 -9.03
CA PHE A 184 3.35 -11.43 -9.80
C PHE A 184 3.38 -12.06 -11.19
N ASN A 185 4.48 -11.88 -11.93
CA ASN A 185 4.63 -12.46 -13.28
C ASN A 185 4.57 -14.00 -13.31
N LYS A 186 4.99 -14.68 -12.22
CA LYS A 186 4.90 -16.13 -12.09
C LYS A 186 3.46 -16.63 -11.86
N ILE A 187 2.60 -15.80 -11.26
CA ILE A 187 1.27 -16.23 -10.83
C ILE A 187 0.12 -15.61 -11.62
N LYS A 188 0.32 -14.50 -12.33
CA LYS A 188 -0.75 -13.74 -13.01
C LYS A 188 -1.60 -14.57 -13.99
N ASN A 189 -1.03 -15.62 -14.58
CA ASN A 189 -1.73 -16.49 -15.55
C ASN A 189 -2.24 -17.81 -14.92
N LYS A 190 -2.12 -17.98 -13.60
CA LYS A 190 -2.56 -19.20 -12.90
C LYS A 190 -4.01 -19.04 -12.47
N LYS A 191 -4.91 -19.78 -13.11
CA LYS A 191 -6.36 -19.72 -12.86
C LYS A 191 -6.77 -20.07 -11.42
N GLU A 192 -5.94 -20.86 -10.73
CA GLU A 192 -6.20 -21.32 -9.36
C GLU A 192 -5.91 -20.26 -8.30
N ILE A 193 -5.16 -19.21 -8.65
CA ILE A 193 -4.74 -18.15 -7.72
C ILE A 193 -5.49 -16.87 -8.07
N ASN A 194 -6.22 -16.35 -7.10
CA ASN A 194 -6.73 -15.00 -7.21
C ASN A 194 -5.65 -13.99 -6.81
N ILE A 195 -5.64 -12.85 -7.47
CA ILE A 195 -4.72 -11.75 -7.17
C ILE A 195 -5.54 -10.53 -6.78
N LEU A 196 -5.15 -9.91 -5.67
CA LEU A 196 -5.64 -8.60 -5.24
C LEU A 196 -4.45 -7.65 -5.19
N ASP A 197 -4.45 -6.67 -6.07
CA ASP A 197 -3.48 -5.57 -6.13
C ASP A 197 -4.21 -4.24 -5.89
N PRO A 198 -4.42 -3.85 -4.61
CA PRO A 198 -5.26 -2.71 -4.28
C PRO A 198 -4.73 -1.38 -4.84
N PHE A 199 -3.43 -1.30 -5.06
CA PHE A 199 -2.74 -0.09 -5.53
C PHE A 199 -2.39 -0.13 -7.01
N ARG A 200 -2.74 -1.22 -7.72
CA ARG A 200 -2.46 -1.43 -9.15
C ARG A 200 -0.98 -1.32 -9.52
N TYR A 201 -0.10 -1.80 -8.62
CA TYR A 201 1.35 -1.76 -8.84
C TYR A 201 1.82 -2.61 -10.02
N TYR A 202 1.12 -3.70 -10.30
CA TYR A 202 1.53 -4.75 -11.24
C TYR A 202 0.54 -5.00 -12.37
N GLU A 203 -0.68 -4.46 -12.29
CA GLU A 203 -1.61 -4.48 -13.40
C GLU A 203 -0.97 -3.74 -14.58
N SER A 204 -0.75 -4.47 -15.68
CA SER A 204 -0.35 -3.84 -16.94
C SER A 204 -1.49 -2.97 -17.43
N VAL A 205 -1.18 -1.76 -17.84
CA VAL A 205 -2.02 -0.88 -18.62
C VAL A 205 -2.34 -1.56 -19.96
#